data_f0817c92233b2c3e84dbe75996ddf85c
#
_entry.id   f0817c92233b2c3e84dbe75996ddf85c
#
_cell.length_a   1.000
_cell.length_b   1.000
_cell.length_c   1.000
_cell.angle_alpha   90.00
_cell.angle_beta   90.00
_cell.angle_gamma   90.00
#
_symmetry.space_group_name_H-M   'P 1'
#
loop_
_entity.id
_entity.type
_entity.pdbx_description
1 polymer ?
#
loop_
_entity_poly.entity_id
_entity_poly.type
_entity_poly.pdbx_seq_one_letter_code
_entity_poly.pdbx_strand_id
1 'polypeptide(L)'
;MKLTDAICVFTTSISTNMCSITAILNDQGTPEEMRSNALQISKLQRHRGPDWSGVYQNDSAVLVHERLAIVDVTSGSQPLIDPEHQTALAVNGEIYNHKNIRKSTANYPYQTGSDCEVILALYREKGAELVNDLEGMFAFVLFDPRDQSWIIARDSIGIIPLY
;
A
#
# COMPACT_ATOMS: atom_id res chain seq x y z
N MET A 1 -19.28 -3.87 -15.03
CA MET A 1 -18.93 -5.30 -14.88
C MET A 1 -18.83 -5.54 -13.37
N LYS A 2 -19.75 -6.29 -12.77
CA LYS A 2 -19.62 -6.66 -11.36
C LYS A 2 -18.50 -7.69 -11.29
N LEU A 3 -17.32 -7.29 -10.84
CA LEU A 3 -16.28 -8.21 -10.41
C LEU A 3 -16.79 -8.88 -9.14
N THR A 4 -17.25 -10.12 -9.26
CA THR A 4 -17.76 -10.94 -8.15
C THR A 4 -16.66 -11.77 -7.50
N ASP A 5 -15.44 -11.68 -8.01
CA ASP A 5 -14.32 -12.52 -7.56
C ASP A 5 -13.39 -11.73 -6.65
N ALA A 6 -12.90 -12.40 -5.61
CA ALA A 6 -11.89 -11.86 -4.73
C ALA A 6 -10.62 -11.51 -5.51
N ILE A 7 -10.06 -10.33 -5.26
CA ILE A 7 -8.78 -9.90 -5.83
C ILE A 7 -7.72 -10.11 -4.77
N CYS A 8 -6.76 -10.97 -5.06
CA CYS A 8 -5.56 -11.15 -4.24
C CYS A 8 -4.37 -10.52 -4.97
N VAL A 9 -3.72 -9.56 -4.33
CA VAL A 9 -2.57 -8.85 -4.86
C VAL A 9 -1.37 -9.06 -3.95
N PHE A 10 -0.23 -9.37 -4.53
CA PHE A 10 1.01 -9.50 -3.76
C PHE A 10 2.23 -9.07 -4.58
N THR A 11 3.28 -8.63 -3.90
CA THR A 11 4.56 -8.33 -4.51
C THR A 11 5.51 -9.49 -4.29
N THR A 12 6.09 -10.02 -5.36
CA THR A 12 7.18 -10.98 -5.30
C THR A 12 8.36 -10.47 -6.11
N SER A 13 9.58 -10.76 -5.69
CA SER A 13 10.80 -10.45 -6.45
C SER A 13 11.89 -11.44 -6.06
N ILE A 14 12.84 -11.66 -6.94
CA ILE A 14 14.03 -12.48 -6.69
C ILE A 14 14.99 -11.77 -5.71
N SER A 15 14.86 -10.45 -5.55
CA SER A 15 15.63 -9.67 -4.57
C SER A 15 15.14 -9.94 -3.14
N THR A 16 16.06 -10.29 -2.26
CA THR A 16 15.78 -10.72 -0.87
C THR A 16 15.58 -9.58 0.12
N ASN A 17 15.83 -8.33 -0.26
CA ASN A 17 15.91 -7.19 0.66
C ASN A 17 14.96 -6.05 0.26
N MET A 18 13.67 -6.31 0.24
CA MET A 18 12.63 -5.30 -0.02
C MET A 18 11.35 -5.69 0.72
N CYS A 19 10.58 -4.72 1.16
CA CYS A 19 9.25 -4.93 1.73
C CYS A 19 8.38 -5.82 0.85
N SER A 20 7.28 -6.31 1.39
CA SER A 20 6.23 -6.95 0.59
C SER A 20 4.87 -6.47 1.02
N ILE A 21 3.93 -6.50 0.09
CA ILE A 21 2.52 -6.22 0.33
C ILE A 21 1.69 -7.44 -0.07
N THR A 22 0.61 -7.65 0.67
CA THR A 22 -0.46 -8.60 0.33
C THR A 22 -1.77 -7.87 0.52
N ALA A 23 -2.67 -7.94 -0.45
CA ALA A 23 -4.02 -7.39 -0.34
C ALA A 23 -5.04 -8.43 -0.76
N ILE A 24 -6.14 -8.54 -0.01
CA ILE A 24 -7.35 -9.25 -0.38
C ILE A 24 -8.47 -8.22 -0.41
N LEU A 25 -9.11 -8.09 -1.55
CA LEU A 25 -10.13 -7.09 -1.84
C LEU A 25 -11.38 -7.78 -2.36
N ASN A 26 -12.56 -7.30 -1.93
CA ASN A 26 -13.86 -7.75 -2.44
C ASN A 26 -14.08 -9.28 -2.35
N ASP A 27 -13.54 -9.93 -1.33
CA ASP A 27 -13.78 -11.35 -1.05
C ASP A 27 -15.22 -11.55 -0.52
N GLN A 28 -15.82 -12.68 -0.86
CA GLN A 28 -17.13 -13.09 -0.40
C GLN A 28 -17.07 -13.84 0.95
N GLY A 29 -15.88 -14.09 1.48
CA GLY A 29 -15.65 -14.66 2.79
C GLY A 29 -15.96 -13.72 3.94
N THR A 30 -15.94 -14.23 5.16
CA THR A 30 -16.02 -13.39 6.35
C THR A 30 -14.76 -12.54 6.53
N PRO A 31 -14.83 -11.39 7.23
CA PRO A 31 -13.64 -10.58 7.54
C PRO A 31 -12.52 -11.39 8.22
N GLU A 32 -12.88 -12.35 9.06
CA GLU A 32 -11.94 -13.26 9.75
C GLU A 32 -11.24 -14.20 8.77
N GLU A 33 -11.99 -14.76 7.81
CA GLU A 33 -11.43 -15.62 6.76
C GLU A 33 -10.49 -14.83 5.85
N MET A 34 -10.91 -13.65 5.39
CA MET A 34 -10.03 -12.74 4.61
C MET A 34 -8.73 -12.44 5.35
N ARG A 35 -8.84 -12.08 6.64
CA ARG A 35 -7.66 -11.80 7.47
C ARG A 35 -6.75 -13.02 7.58
N SER A 36 -7.34 -14.19 7.87
CA SER A 36 -6.58 -15.44 8.00
C SER A 36 -5.81 -15.76 6.72
N ASN A 37 -6.48 -15.65 5.57
CA ASN A 37 -5.90 -15.91 4.27
C ASN A 37 -4.78 -14.91 3.93
N ALA A 38 -5.02 -13.61 4.13
CA ALA A 38 -4.02 -12.57 3.91
C ALA A 38 -2.76 -12.80 4.76
N LEU A 39 -2.92 -13.14 6.03
CA LEU A 39 -1.80 -13.42 6.92
C LEU A 39 -1.04 -14.70 6.55
N GLN A 40 -1.73 -15.74 6.05
CA GLN A 40 -1.07 -16.94 5.56
C GLN A 40 -0.21 -16.66 4.33
N ILE A 41 -0.71 -15.89 3.37
CA ILE A 41 0.03 -15.48 2.16
C ILE A 41 1.20 -14.59 2.56
N SER A 42 0.97 -13.60 3.41
CA SER A 42 2.00 -12.65 3.87
C SER A 42 3.17 -13.37 4.56
N LYS A 43 2.90 -14.37 5.39
CA LYS A 43 3.95 -15.18 6.05
C LYS A 43 4.94 -15.81 5.06
N LEU A 44 4.50 -16.18 3.86
CA LEU A 44 5.39 -16.72 2.83
C LEU A 44 6.39 -15.67 2.32
N GLN A 45 6.08 -14.39 2.50
CA GLN A 45 6.88 -13.25 2.07
C GLN A 45 7.67 -12.60 3.21
N ARG A 46 7.58 -13.10 4.44
CA ARG A 46 8.21 -12.50 5.63
C ARG A 46 9.73 -12.39 5.54
N HIS A 47 10.37 -13.25 4.75
CA HIS A 47 11.80 -13.17 4.48
C HIS A 47 12.21 -11.86 3.78
N ARG A 48 11.27 -11.15 3.16
CA ARG A 48 11.50 -9.87 2.47
C ARG A 48 11.44 -8.68 3.43
N GLY A 49 10.56 -8.75 4.44
CA GLY A 49 10.38 -7.70 5.44
C GLY A 49 10.31 -8.29 6.85
N PRO A 50 11.45 -8.72 7.42
CA PRO A 50 11.48 -9.46 8.67
C PRO A 50 11.23 -8.59 9.91
N ASP A 51 11.32 -7.25 9.78
CA ASP A 51 11.38 -6.36 10.93
C ASP A 51 10.02 -6.09 11.56
N TRP A 52 8.98 -6.00 10.73
CA TRP A 52 7.61 -5.70 11.20
C TRP A 52 6.54 -6.16 10.21
N SER A 53 5.40 -6.58 10.76
CA SER A 53 4.20 -6.87 9.98
C SER A 53 3.08 -5.91 10.39
N GLY A 54 2.55 -5.15 9.45
CA GLY A 54 1.39 -4.29 9.67
C GLY A 54 0.16 -4.79 8.95
N VAL A 55 -1.01 -4.57 9.52
CA VAL A 55 -2.29 -5.03 8.97
C VAL A 55 -3.33 -3.94 9.07
N TYR A 56 -3.98 -3.64 7.95
CA TYR A 56 -5.25 -2.92 7.90
C TYR A 56 -6.36 -3.91 7.55
N GLN A 57 -7.52 -3.74 8.14
CA GLN A 57 -8.70 -4.57 7.85
C GLN A 57 -9.98 -3.77 8.01
N ASN A 58 -10.91 -4.01 7.08
CA ASN A 58 -12.34 -3.72 7.24
C ASN A 58 -13.17 -4.86 6.65
N ASP A 59 -14.48 -4.65 6.47
CA ASP A 59 -15.38 -5.70 5.96
C ASP A 59 -15.13 -6.07 4.48
N SER A 60 -14.41 -5.24 3.72
CA SER A 60 -14.24 -5.40 2.26
C SER A 60 -12.78 -5.53 1.83
N ALA A 61 -11.82 -5.26 2.72
CA ALA A 61 -10.40 -5.25 2.39
C ALA A 61 -9.51 -5.66 3.55
N VAL A 62 -8.47 -6.41 3.25
CA VAL A 62 -7.34 -6.66 4.15
C VAL A 62 -6.06 -6.31 3.40
N LEU A 63 -5.26 -5.41 3.97
CA LEU A 63 -3.93 -5.05 3.49
C LEU A 63 -2.90 -5.50 4.52
N VAL A 64 -1.89 -6.23 4.10
CA VAL A 64 -0.77 -6.64 4.96
C VAL A 64 0.53 -6.14 4.35
N HIS A 65 1.40 -5.60 5.19
CA HIS A 65 2.72 -5.12 4.80
C HIS A 65 3.80 -5.79 5.67
N GLU A 66 4.72 -6.49 5.04
CA GLU A 66 5.93 -6.99 5.69
C GLU A 66 7.05 -5.98 5.45
N ARG A 67 7.57 -5.40 6.53
CA ARG A 67 8.49 -4.27 6.48
C ARG A 67 9.94 -4.69 6.60
N LEU A 68 10.77 -4.16 5.71
CA LEU A 68 12.20 -4.00 5.91
C LEU A 68 12.45 -2.51 6.25
N ALA A 69 12.90 -2.23 7.46
CA ALA A 69 13.04 -0.87 7.97
C ALA A 69 14.35 -0.24 7.51
N ILE A 70 14.36 0.35 6.30
CA ILE A 70 15.53 1.05 5.74
C ILE A 70 15.44 2.56 5.99
N VAL A 71 14.26 3.15 5.80
CA VAL A 71 13.98 4.57 5.97
C VAL A 71 12.91 4.72 7.04
N ASP A 72 13.04 5.76 7.89
CA ASP A 72 12.11 6.07 8.96
C ASP A 72 11.81 4.89 9.89
N VAL A 73 12.85 4.38 10.54
CA VAL A 73 12.79 3.19 11.41
C VAL A 73 11.81 3.36 12.58
N THR A 74 11.59 4.60 13.03
CA THR A 74 10.79 4.94 14.22
C THR A 74 9.34 5.29 13.91
N SER A 75 9.05 5.74 12.68
CA SER A 75 7.70 6.01 12.18
C SER A 75 7.49 5.33 10.83
N GLY A 76 6.48 5.67 10.05
CA GLY A 76 6.29 5.09 8.72
C GLY A 76 5.89 3.60 8.71
N SER A 77 5.31 3.10 9.80
CA SER A 77 4.71 1.77 9.81
C SER A 77 3.56 1.72 8.79
N GLN A 78 3.53 0.65 7.99
CA GLN A 78 2.51 0.46 6.98
C GLN A 78 1.56 -0.68 7.37
N PRO A 79 0.32 -0.71 6.86
CA PRO A 79 -0.27 0.25 5.92
C PRO A 79 -0.39 1.67 6.49
N LEU A 80 -0.12 2.70 5.65
CA LEU A 80 -0.33 4.10 5.99
C LEU A 80 -1.83 4.42 5.93
N ILE A 81 -2.31 5.21 6.89
CA ILE A 81 -3.72 5.58 6.97
C ILE A 81 -3.87 7.09 6.88
N ASP A 82 -4.70 7.53 5.95
CA ASP A 82 -5.11 8.93 5.89
C ASP A 82 -5.94 9.29 7.12
N PRO A 83 -5.55 10.32 7.91
CA PRO A 83 -6.18 10.60 9.20
C PRO A 83 -7.63 11.08 9.10
N GLU A 84 -8.03 11.66 7.97
CA GLU A 84 -9.38 12.20 7.79
C GLU A 84 -10.29 11.24 7.03
N HIS A 85 -9.79 10.71 5.91
CA HIS A 85 -10.58 9.86 5.01
C HIS A 85 -10.48 8.37 5.33
N GLN A 86 -9.56 7.99 6.22
CA GLN A 86 -9.30 6.59 6.58
C GLN A 86 -8.87 5.72 5.39
N THR A 87 -8.44 6.35 4.30
CA THR A 87 -7.88 5.66 3.14
C THR A 87 -6.61 4.92 3.57
N ALA A 88 -6.52 3.65 3.23
CA ALA A 88 -5.41 2.77 3.59
C ALA A 88 -4.47 2.56 2.40
N LEU A 89 -3.16 2.62 2.63
CA LEU A 89 -2.14 2.46 1.61
C LEU A 89 -1.08 1.45 2.06
N ALA A 90 -0.92 0.39 1.31
CA ALA A 90 0.24 -0.51 1.41
C ALA A 90 1.13 -0.31 0.18
N VAL A 91 2.39 0.02 0.38
CA VAL A 91 3.34 0.29 -0.71
C VAL A 91 4.68 -0.40 -0.48
N ASN A 92 5.24 -0.97 -1.53
CA ASN A 92 6.60 -1.47 -1.59
C ASN A 92 7.36 -0.66 -2.64
N GLY A 93 8.43 0.05 -2.22
CA GLY A 93 9.23 0.87 -3.11
C GLY A 93 9.64 2.21 -2.52
N GLU A 94 10.06 3.12 -3.39
CA GLU A 94 10.54 4.47 -3.06
C GLU A 94 9.98 5.50 -4.04
N ILE A 95 9.53 6.64 -3.53
CA ILE A 95 9.06 7.79 -4.33
C ILE A 95 10.14 8.88 -4.33
N TYR A 96 10.84 9.00 -5.44
CA TYR A 96 12.02 9.86 -5.54
C TYR A 96 11.71 11.34 -5.48
N ASN A 97 10.59 11.77 -6.07
CA ASN A 97 10.15 13.16 -6.10
C ASN A 97 9.29 13.58 -4.89
N HIS A 98 9.24 12.77 -3.82
CA HIS A 98 8.39 13.00 -2.63
C HIS A 98 8.57 14.39 -2.01
N LYS A 99 9.79 14.95 -2.00
CA LYS A 99 10.05 16.28 -1.43
C LYS A 99 9.33 17.40 -2.19
N ASN A 100 9.22 17.28 -3.51
CA ASN A 100 8.51 18.24 -4.34
C ASN A 100 7.00 18.09 -4.15
N ILE A 101 6.51 16.85 -4.10
CA ILE A 101 5.11 16.56 -3.83
C ILE A 101 4.69 17.11 -2.46
N ARG A 102 5.49 16.87 -1.40
CA ARG A 102 5.20 17.44 -0.06
C ARG A 102 5.08 18.96 -0.06
N LYS A 103 5.84 19.67 -0.91
CA LYS A 103 5.74 21.13 -1.03
C LYS A 103 4.45 21.55 -1.73
N SER A 104 4.04 20.84 -2.79
CA SER A 104 2.81 21.16 -3.53
C SER A 104 1.55 20.76 -2.76
N THR A 105 1.62 19.74 -1.93
CA THR A 105 0.52 19.22 -1.10
C THR A 105 0.67 19.61 0.39
N ALA A 106 1.19 20.81 0.66
CA ALA A 106 1.54 21.26 2.02
C ALA A 106 0.35 21.31 3.00
N ASN A 107 -0.87 21.37 2.48
CA ASN A 107 -2.10 21.34 3.29
C ASN A 107 -2.50 19.92 3.77
N TYR A 108 -1.87 18.88 3.23
CA TYR A 108 -2.11 17.52 3.70
C TYR A 108 -1.49 17.32 5.10
N PRO A 109 -2.21 16.73 6.07
CA PRO A 109 -1.74 16.56 7.45
C PRO A 109 -0.80 15.35 7.58
N TYR A 110 0.38 15.43 7.01
CA TYR A 110 1.38 14.35 7.05
C TYR A 110 1.64 13.83 8.46
N GLN A 111 1.59 12.53 8.64
CA GLN A 111 1.78 11.85 9.93
C GLN A 111 3.19 11.25 10.08
N THR A 112 3.88 11.00 8.97
CA THR A 112 5.17 10.32 8.97
C THR A 112 6.22 11.06 8.15
N GLY A 113 7.48 10.64 8.28
CA GLY A 113 8.57 11.05 7.39
C GLY A 113 8.68 10.20 6.12
N SER A 114 7.82 9.19 5.95
CA SER A 114 7.86 8.29 4.80
C SER A 114 7.67 9.03 3.47
N ASP A 115 8.53 8.74 2.50
CA ASP A 115 8.39 9.21 1.13
C ASP A 115 7.09 8.74 0.48
N CYS A 116 6.63 7.55 0.85
CA CYS A 116 5.42 6.93 0.29
C CYS A 116 4.11 7.59 0.75
N GLU A 117 4.10 8.35 1.85
CA GLU A 117 2.89 9.01 2.34
C GLU A 117 2.34 10.07 1.36
N VAL A 118 3.19 10.56 0.46
CA VAL A 118 2.76 11.51 -0.58
C VAL A 118 1.71 10.94 -1.54
N ILE A 119 1.62 9.61 -1.64
CA ILE A 119 0.59 8.93 -2.43
C ILE A 119 -0.81 9.25 -1.88
N LEU A 120 -0.98 9.23 -0.54
CA LEU A 120 -2.24 9.61 0.10
C LEU A 120 -2.58 11.08 -0.12
N ALA A 121 -1.58 11.96 -0.04
CA ALA A 121 -1.77 13.39 -0.29
C ALA A 121 -2.21 13.66 -1.74
N LEU A 122 -1.55 13.06 -2.72
CA LEU A 122 -1.92 13.17 -4.12
C LEU A 122 -3.30 12.55 -4.40
N TYR A 123 -3.64 11.43 -3.74
CA TYR A 123 -4.95 10.80 -3.90
C TYR A 123 -6.08 11.75 -3.49
N ARG A 124 -5.92 12.50 -2.40
CA ARG A 124 -6.91 13.52 -1.99
C ARG A 124 -7.13 14.59 -3.04
N GLU A 125 -6.07 15.01 -3.74
CA GLU A 125 -6.17 16.10 -4.71
C GLU A 125 -6.61 15.65 -6.10
N LYS A 126 -6.15 14.45 -6.54
CA LYS A 126 -6.22 14.03 -7.94
C LYS A 126 -6.92 12.70 -8.17
N GLY A 127 -7.32 12.00 -7.10
CA GLY A 127 -7.88 10.65 -7.23
C GLY A 127 -6.90 9.70 -7.95
N ALA A 128 -7.39 8.91 -8.88
CA ALA A 128 -6.58 7.93 -9.62
C ALA A 128 -5.48 8.55 -10.51
N GLU A 129 -5.61 9.82 -10.89
CA GLU A 129 -4.60 10.52 -11.70
C GLU A 129 -3.27 10.74 -10.96
N LEU A 130 -3.23 10.49 -9.64
CA LEU A 130 -2.03 10.57 -8.81
C LEU A 130 -0.82 9.85 -9.41
N VAL A 131 -1.07 8.73 -10.11
CA VAL A 131 0.00 7.88 -10.67
C VAL A 131 0.87 8.60 -11.70
N ASN A 132 0.33 9.64 -12.36
CA ASN A 132 1.04 10.42 -13.35
C ASN A 132 2.08 11.39 -12.75
N ASP A 133 2.00 11.65 -11.44
CA ASP A 133 2.90 12.56 -10.73
C ASP A 133 3.99 11.81 -9.95
N LEU A 134 3.97 10.49 -9.93
CA LEU A 134 4.92 9.69 -9.17
C LEU A 134 6.16 9.37 -10.00
N GLU A 135 7.33 9.71 -9.46
CA GLU A 135 8.63 9.29 -9.98
C GLU A 135 9.28 8.38 -8.94
N GLY A 136 9.55 7.12 -9.32
CA GLY A 136 10.13 6.16 -8.40
C GLY A 136 10.06 4.72 -8.88
N MET A 137 10.45 3.83 -8.02
CA MET A 137 10.23 2.39 -8.15
C MET A 137 9.22 1.97 -7.10
N PHE A 138 8.06 1.50 -7.51
CA PHE A 138 6.99 1.21 -6.57
C PHE A 138 5.96 0.21 -7.09
N ALA A 139 5.34 -0.47 -6.15
CA ALA A 139 4.04 -1.11 -6.31
C ALA A 139 3.20 -0.83 -5.07
N PHE A 140 1.94 -0.47 -5.24
CA PHE A 140 1.06 -0.18 -4.12
C PHE A 140 -0.37 -0.66 -4.34
N VAL A 141 -1.06 -0.84 -3.22
CA VAL A 141 -2.51 -0.98 -3.13
C VAL A 141 -3.02 0.12 -2.21
N LEU A 142 -3.94 0.92 -2.73
CA LEU A 142 -4.67 1.94 -1.99
C LEU A 142 -6.15 1.51 -1.93
N PHE A 143 -6.75 1.56 -0.75
CA PHE A 143 -8.16 1.27 -0.52
C PHE A 143 -8.85 2.45 0.13
N ASP A 144 -9.95 2.90 -0.47
CA ASP A 144 -10.80 3.96 0.08
C ASP A 144 -12.09 3.37 0.65
N PRO A 145 -12.27 3.41 1.99
CA PRO A 145 -13.44 2.82 2.63
C PRO A 145 -14.73 3.62 2.41
N ARG A 146 -14.66 4.87 1.93
CA ARG A 146 -15.82 5.74 1.75
C ARG A 146 -16.73 5.29 0.62
N ASP A 147 -16.15 4.78 -0.45
CA ASP A 147 -16.86 4.25 -1.64
C ASP A 147 -16.45 2.82 -1.98
N GLN A 148 -15.61 2.21 -1.14
CA GLN A 148 -15.07 0.86 -1.30
C GLN A 148 -14.29 0.68 -2.61
N SER A 149 -13.67 1.76 -3.09
CA SER A 149 -12.82 1.73 -4.27
C SER A 149 -11.38 1.38 -3.90
N TRP A 150 -10.62 0.92 -4.90
CA TRP A 150 -9.19 0.66 -4.75
C TRP A 150 -8.42 1.09 -6.01
N ILE A 151 -7.15 1.40 -5.78
CA ILE A 151 -6.16 1.61 -6.83
C ILE A 151 -5.03 0.62 -6.63
N ILE A 152 -4.71 -0.14 -7.66
CA ILE A 152 -3.58 -1.03 -7.72
C ILE A 152 -2.66 -0.51 -8.81
N ALA A 153 -1.43 -0.16 -8.45
CA ALA A 153 -0.50 0.42 -9.41
C ALA A 153 0.94 -0.01 -9.14
N ARG A 154 1.75 0.05 -10.18
CA ARG A 154 3.20 -0.11 -10.12
C ARG A 154 3.89 0.88 -11.05
N ASP A 155 5.19 1.05 -10.87
CA ASP A 155 6.01 1.87 -11.75
C ASP A 155 5.95 1.39 -13.21
N SER A 156 6.22 2.30 -14.15
CA SER A 156 6.00 2.11 -15.59
C SER A 156 6.80 0.97 -16.21
N ILE A 157 7.95 0.64 -15.63
CA ILE A 157 8.81 -0.46 -16.10
C ILE A 157 8.71 -1.71 -15.24
N GLY A 158 7.94 -1.66 -14.13
CA GLY A 158 7.70 -2.80 -13.26
C GLY A 158 8.95 -3.24 -12.50
N ILE A 159 9.73 -2.29 -11.98
CA ILE A 159 10.89 -2.59 -11.12
C ILE A 159 10.42 -3.36 -9.89
N ILE A 160 9.30 -2.90 -9.31
CA ILE A 160 8.62 -3.65 -8.25
C ILE A 160 7.53 -4.51 -8.88
N PRO A 161 7.69 -5.84 -8.92
CA PRO A 161 6.68 -6.72 -9.49
C PRO A 161 5.41 -6.75 -8.65
N LEU A 162 4.27 -6.85 -9.33
CA LEU A 162 2.93 -6.89 -8.76
C LEU A 162 2.12 -7.97 -9.48
N TYR A 163 1.49 -8.87 -8.72
CA TYR A 163 0.73 -10.02 -9.21
C TYR A 163 -0.66 -10.08 -8.57
#